data_5f013badfaec685d8b5ffcaee928f57b
#
_entry.id   5f013badfaec685d8b5ffcaee928f57b
#
_cell.length_a   1.000
_cell.length_b   1.000
_cell.length_c   1.000
_cell.angle_alpha   90.00
_cell.angle_beta   90.00
_cell.angle_gamma   90.00
#
_symmetry.space_group_name_H-M   'P 1'
#
loop_
_entity.id
_entity.type
_entity.pdbx_description
1 polymer ?
#
loop_
_entity_poly.entity_id
_entity_poly.type
_entity_poly.pdbx_seq_one_letter_code
_entity_poly.pdbx_strand_id
1 'polypeptide(L)'
;KYDAEGVGGILNIVTVGGGFEGYTATFRANASNYGAGAGGYAMVKQGKMTVSANYNFNYNDRPRGYSDSYRENYESDTEKYLESNSSSKSKGNFQYGNLEGSYEIDTLRLLTVAFGMYGSNSKNYGDGFTTMYGANHEDIAYSYRTGNHGDGSWYSINGNIDYQRTSRKNKQRMITFSYKINTQPQTSNSNTGYEDIHAKEEVDDLVKRLLLKNSQSDGKTNTMEQTFQVDYTTPIGELHTVEA
;
A
#
# COMPACT_ATOMS: atom_id res chain seq x y z
N LYS A 1 0.55 23.90 -15.24
CA LYS A 1 -0.72 23.54 -14.57
C LYS A 1 -0.58 22.12 -14.08
N TYR A 2 -0.44 21.97 -12.78
CA TYR A 2 -0.26 20.64 -12.20
C TYR A 2 -1.65 20.11 -11.83
N ASP A 3 -1.92 18.86 -12.15
CA ASP A 3 -3.19 18.22 -11.82
C ASP A 3 -3.29 18.05 -10.29
N ALA A 4 -4.36 18.56 -9.69
CA ALA A 4 -4.51 18.63 -8.23
C ALA A 4 -4.80 17.28 -7.56
N GLU A 5 -4.94 16.21 -8.33
CA GLU A 5 -5.28 14.87 -7.82
C GLU A 5 -4.10 13.89 -7.78
N GLY A 6 -2.90 14.31 -8.16
CA GLY A 6 -1.71 13.47 -8.13
C GLY A 6 -0.94 13.60 -6.82
N VAL A 7 -0.96 12.58 -5.97
CA VAL A 7 -0.05 12.43 -4.79
C VAL A 7 1.37 12.08 -5.25
N GLY A 8 1.86 12.73 -6.27
CA GLY A 8 3.21 12.57 -6.78
C GLY A 8 3.72 13.92 -7.24
N GLY A 9 4.60 14.55 -6.45
CA GLY A 9 5.25 15.78 -6.88
C GLY A 9 5.99 15.56 -8.19
N ILE A 10 5.79 16.45 -9.16
CA ILE A 10 6.60 16.48 -10.38
C ILE A 10 7.97 17.01 -9.98
N LEU A 11 8.98 16.17 -10.01
CA LEU A 11 10.36 16.59 -9.85
C LEU A 11 10.86 17.15 -11.20
N ASN A 12 10.81 18.45 -11.36
CA ASN A 12 11.41 19.11 -12.51
C ASN A 12 12.92 19.22 -12.27
N ILE A 13 13.69 18.29 -12.80
CA ILE A 13 15.16 18.35 -12.75
C ILE A 13 15.63 19.29 -13.87
N VAL A 14 15.80 20.55 -13.53
CA VAL A 14 16.52 21.48 -14.41
C VAL A 14 18.01 21.17 -14.28
N THR A 15 18.55 20.40 -15.19
CA THR A 15 20.00 20.24 -15.31
C THR A 15 20.59 21.53 -15.85
N VAL A 16 21.28 22.28 -14.98
CA VAL A 16 22.14 23.36 -15.43
C VAL A 16 23.27 22.69 -16.23
N GLY A 17 23.34 22.95 -17.52
CA GLY A 17 24.36 22.43 -18.43
C GLY A 17 25.77 22.89 -18.00
N GLY A 18 26.45 22.04 -17.29
CA GLY A 18 27.81 22.27 -16.78
C GLY A 18 28.26 21.05 -15.99
N GLY A 19 28.88 20.17 -16.66
CA GLY A 19 29.82 19.12 -16.34
C GLY A 19 30.01 18.63 -14.91
N PHE A 20 29.02 18.41 -14.10
CA PHE A 20 29.17 17.58 -12.92
C PHE A 20 28.94 16.12 -13.32
N GLU A 21 30.01 15.35 -13.34
CA GLU A 21 29.97 13.89 -13.42
C GLU A 21 30.30 13.33 -12.04
N GLY A 22 29.61 12.26 -11.65
CA GLY A 22 29.88 11.67 -10.36
C GLY A 22 28.80 10.66 -9.95
N TYR A 23 29.01 10.15 -8.77
CA TYR A 23 28.07 9.25 -8.13
C TYR A 23 27.85 9.68 -6.68
N THR A 24 26.67 9.33 -6.18
CA THR A 24 26.35 9.41 -4.75
C THR A 24 25.61 8.15 -4.34
N ALA A 25 25.86 7.70 -3.14
CA ALA A 25 25.15 6.58 -2.57
C ALA A 25 24.92 6.79 -1.07
N THR A 26 23.78 6.35 -0.58
CA THR A 26 23.42 6.36 0.84
C THR A 26 22.81 5.03 1.19
N PHE A 27 23.22 4.45 2.30
CA PHE A 27 22.62 3.26 2.87
C PHE A 27 22.14 3.55 4.29
N ARG A 28 20.99 2.99 4.64
CA ARG A 28 20.38 3.10 5.97
C ARG A 28 19.87 1.74 6.40
N ALA A 29 20.04 1.44 7.69
CA ALA A 29 19.44 0.27 8.32
C ALA A 29 18.93 0.66 9.71
N ASN A 30 17.85 0.05 10.11
CA ASN A 30 17.28 0.21 11.45
C ASN A 30 16.75 -1.14 11.96
N ALA A 31 16.82 -1.33 13.25
CA ALA A 31 16.24 -2.48 13.92
C ALA A 31 15.61 -2.06 15.25
N SER A 32 14.54 -2.74 15.60
CA SER A 32 13.82 -2.57 16.87
C SER A 32 13.28 -3.91 17.34
N ASN A 33 12.70 -3.95 18.52
CA ASN A 33 12.00 -5.13 19.02
C ASN A 33 10.70 -5.45 18.25
N TYR A 34 10.28 -4.58 17.34
CA TYR A 34 9.08 -4.76 16.51
C TYR A 34 9.38 -5.04 15.04
N GLY A 35 10.65 -5.03 14.64
CA GLY A 35 11.02 -5.26 13.26
C GLY A 35 12.36 -4.69 12.87
N ALA A 36 12.66 -4.79 11.60
CA ALA A 36 13.89 -4.28 11.01
C ALA A 36 13.64 -3.68 9.63
N GLY A 37 14.47 -2.74 9.23
CA GLY A 37 14.40 -2.14 7.91
C GLY A 37 15.77 -1.83 7.35
N ALA A 38 15.85 -1.80 6.03
CA ALA A 38 17.03 -1.37 5.30
C ALA A 38 16.61 -0.60 4.06
N GLY A 39 17.43 0.35 3.66
CA GLY A 39 17.18 1.11 2.45
C GLY A 39 18.43 1.78 1.92
N GLY A 40 18.38 2.09 0.64
CA GLY A 40 19.49 2.75 -0.03
C GLY A 40 19.00 3.68 -1.13
N TYR A 41 19.84 4.62 -1.44
CA TYR A 41 19.74 5.51 -2.59
C TYR A 41 21.07 5.52 -3.31
N ALA A 42 21.04 5.49 -4.62
CA ALA A 42 22.21 5.68 -5.46
C ALA A 42 21.86 6.55 -6.66
N MET A 43 22.77 7.38 -7.08
CA MET A 43 22.68 8.18 -8.30
C MET A 43 24.03 8.20 -9.00
N VAL A 44 24.00 8.07 -10.31
CA VAL A 44 25.17 8.20 -11.19
C VAL A 44 24.83 9.16 -12.30
N LYS A 45 25.69 10.13 -12.52
CA LYS A 45 25.68 11.01 -13.70
C LYS A 45 26.98 10.86 -14.46
N GLN A 46 26.88 10.45 -15.73
CA GLN A 46 28.00 10.29 -16.63
C GLN A 46 27.62 10.80 -18.02
N GLY A 47 28.30 11.87 -18.45
CA GLY A 47 28.01 12.51 -19.73
C GLY A 47 26.55 12.94 -19.85
N LYS A 48 25.86 12.34 -20.81
CA LYS A 48 24.45 12.63 -21.13
C LYS A 48 23.45 11.79 -20.36
N MET A 49 23.92 10.89 -19.52
CA MET A 49 23.07 9.95 -18.79
C MET A 49 23.07 10.25 -17.30
N THR A 50 21.89 10.28 -16.70
CA THR A 50 21.70 10.29 -15.26
C THR A 50 20.80 9.13 -14.90
N VAL A 51 21.19 8.32 -13.91
CA VAL A 51 20.37 7.24 -13.37
C VAL A 51 20.34 7.37 -11.86
N SER A 52 19.17 7.29 -11.28
CA SER A 52 18.98 7.22 -9.83
C SER A 52 18.10 6.05 -9.46
N ALA A 53 18.39 5.45 -8.34
CA ALA A 53 17.61 4.38 -7.76
C ALA A 53 17.48 4.55 -6.26
N ASN A 54 16.32 4.28 -5.72
CA ASN A 54 16.13 4.09 -4.29
C ASN A 54 15.31 2.84 -4.02
N TYR A 55 15.60 2.18 -2.91
CA TYR A 55 14.81 1.07 -2.43
C TYR A 55 14.83 1.05 -0.91
N ASN A 56 13.66 0.78 -0.32
CA ASN A 56 13.49 0.64 1.12
C ASN A 56 12.59 -0.54 1.41
N PHE A 57 13.01 -1.32 2.39
CA PHE A 57 12.30 -2.47 2.90
C PHE A 57 12.16 -2.35 4.41
N ASN A 58 10.97 -2.56 4.94
CA ASN A 58 10.69 -2.57 6.36
C ASN A 58 9.87 -3.81 6.70
N TYR A 59 10.35 -4.60 7.63
CA TYR A 59 9.64 -5.73 8.21
C TYR A 59 9.14 -5.36 9.60
N ASN A 60 7.89 -5.69 9.89
CA ASN A 60 7.26 -5.48 11.19
C ASN A 60 6.69 -6.79 11.70
N ASP A 61 6.99 -7.11 12.96
CA ASP A 61 6.40 -8.21 13.73
C ASP A 61 5.91 -7.64 15.07
N ARG A 62 4.66 -7.21 15.08
CA ARG A 62 4.08 -6.60 16.28
C ARG A 62 3.83 -7.65 17.34
N PRO A 63 4.02 -7.32 18.64
CA PRO A 63 3.63 -8.20 19.73
C PRO A 63 2.13 -8.54 19.64
N ARG A 64 1.77 -9.66 20.24
CA ARG A 64 0.37 -10.05 20.35
C ARG A 64 -0.38 -9.04 21.23
N GLY A 65 -1.43 -8.47 20.71
CA GLY A 65 -2.38 -7.64 21.47
C GLY A 65 -3.46 -8.51 22.08
N TYR A 66 -4.00 -8.08 23.22
CA TYR A 66 -5.11 -8.73 23.92
C TYR A 66 -6.21 -7.71 24.12
N SER A 67 -7.45 -8.17 24.05
CA SER A 67 -8.64 -7.34 24.28
C SER A 67 -9.70 -8.17 24.96
N ASP A 68 -10.25 -7.62 26.04
CA ASP A 68 -11.38 -8.18 26.76
C ASP A 68 -12.57 -7.24 26.55
N SER A 69 -13.71 -7.79 26.26
CA SER A 69 -14.96 -7.05 26.10
C SER A 69 -16.06 -7.67 26.94
N TYR A 70 -16.88 -6.81 27.51
CA TYR A 70 -18.06 -7.16 28.28
C TYR A 70 -19.24 -6.36 27.77
N ARG A 71 -20.38 -7.02 27.63
CA ARG A 71 -21.65 -6.41 27.25
C ARG A 71 -22.77 -6.99 28.09
N GLU A 72 -23.62 -6.14 28.63
CA GLU A 72 -24.83 -6.51 29.32
C GLU A 72 -26.07 -6.17 28.45
N ASN A 73 -26.98 -7.12 28.34
CA ASN A 73 -28.26 -6.95 27.68
C ASN A 73 -29.37 -6.85 28.73
N TYR A 74 -30.00 -5.69 28.86
CA TYR A 74 -31.00 -5.41 29.84
C TYR A 74 -32.43 -5.93 29.46
N GLU A 75 -32.58 -6.41 28.23
CA GLU A 75 -33.86 -6.86 27.68
C GLU A 75 -34.03 -8.39 27.72
N SER A 76 -33.00 -9.14 28.12
CA SER A 76 -33.02 -10.59 28.15
C SER A 76 -32.38 -11.15 29.42
N ASP A 77 -33.00 -12.11 30.04
CA ASP A 77 -32.45 -12.87 31.15
C ASP A 77 -31.80 -14.19 30.72
N THR A 78 -32.07 -14.65 29.50
CA THR A 78 -31.45 -15.87 28.94
C THR A 78 -30.14 -15.61 28.18
N GLU A 79 -29.92 -14.37 27.75
CA GLU A 79 -28.76 -13.91 27.02
C GLU A 79 -28.32 -12.54 27.57
N LYS A 80 -27.97 -12.52 28.84
CA LYS A 80 -27.78 -11.26 29.55
C LYS A 80 -26.36 -10.72 29.47
N TYR A 81 -25.35 -11.56 29.68
CA TYR A 81 -23.97 -11.11 29.75
C TYR A 81 -23.11 -11.78 28.69
N LEU A 82 -22.52 -10.98 27.81
CA LEU A 82 -21.57 -11.44 26.81
C LEU A 82 -20.17 -11.04 27.22
N GLU A 83 -19.31 -12.02 27.39
CA GLU A 83 -17.89 -11.86 27.61
C GLU A 83 -17.12 -12.37 26.40
N SER A 84 -16.12 -11.61 25.94
CA SER A 84 -15.25 -12.03 24.85
C SER A 84 -13.82 -11.62 25.12
N ASN A 85 -12.95 -12.59 25.15
CA ASN A 85 -11.50 -12.42 25.27
C ASN A 85 -10.90 -12.71 23.90
N SER A 86 -10.09 -11.81 23.41
CA SER A 86 -9.44 -12.00 22.12
C SER A 86 -7.97 -11.64 22.13
N SER A 87 -7.23 -12.25 21.24
CA SER A 87 -5.85 -11.91 20.99
C SER A 87 -5.60 -11.79 19.49
N SER A 88 -4.76 -10.86 19.12
CA SER A 88 -4.40 -10.67 17.71
C SER A 88 -2.91 -10.44 17.54
N LYS A 89 -2.36 -10.95 16.46
CA LYS A 89 -0.99 -10.73 16.04
C LYS A 89 -0.94 -10.39 14.56
N SER A 90 -0.21 -9.32 14.21
CA SER A 90 0.03 -8.94 12.83
C SER A 90 1.52 -8.86 12.56
N LYS A 91 1.94 -9.43 11.42
CA LYS A 91 3.30 -9.31 10.91
C LYS A 91 3.27 -9.07 9.40
N GLY A 92 4.28 -8.40 8.90
CA GLY A 92 4.35 -8.13 7.47
C GLY A 92 5.53 -7.27 7.09
N ASN A 93 5.59 -6.93 5.82
CA ASN A 93 6.59 -6.02 5.32
C ASN A 93 5.94 -4.91 4.48
N PHE A 94 6.61 -3.79 4.43
CA PHE A 94 6.33 -2.70 3.51
C PHE A 94 7.60 -2.39 2.72
N GLN A 95 7.46 -2.20 1.44
CA GLN A 95 8.57 -1.88 0.57
C GLN A 95 8.17 -0.80 -0.44
N TYR A 96 9.13 0.03 -0.78
CA TYR A 96 9.00 0.96 -1.89
C TYR A 96 10.33 1.13 -2.59
N GLY A 97 10.26 1.37 -3.89
CA GLY A 97 11.43 1.61 -4.70
C GLY A 97 11.11 2.45 -5.92
N ASN A 98 12.07 3.24 -6.36
CA ASN A 98 12.00 4.00 -7.60
C ASN A 98 13.32 3.83 -8.34
N LEU A 99 13.21 3.73 -9.65
CA LEU A 99 14.32 3.79 -10.61
C LEU A 99 13.98 4.87 -11.63
N GLU A 100 14.86 5.81 -11.81
CA GLU A 100 14.71 6.89 -12.79
C GLU A 100 15.97 7.02 -13.63
N GLY A 101 15.79 7.16 -14.94
CA GLY A 101 16.85 7.37 -15.89
C GLY A 101 16.52 8.53 -16.81
N SER A 102 17.46 9.42 -17.06
CA SER A 102 17.36 10.47 -18.06
C SER A 102 18.54 10.42 -19.01
N TYR A 103 18.27 10.65 -20.29
CA TYR A 103 19.26 10.68 -21.35
C TYR A 103 19.09 11.91 -22.23
N GLU A 104 20.08 12.79 -22.18
CA GLU A 104 20.19 13.98 -23.05
C GLU A 104 20.64 13.55 -24.45
N ILE A 105 19.69 13.26 -25.35
CA ILE A 105 19.99 12.87 -26.74
C ILE A 105 20.86 13.94 -27.40
N ASP A 106 20.44 15.19 -27.24
CA ASP A 106 21.19 16.41 -27.58
C ASP A 106 20.68 17.59 -26.72
N THR A 107 21.17 18.79 -27.00
CA THR A 107 20.81 20.02 -26.28
C THR A 107 19.33 20.43 -26.36
N LEU A 108 18.53 19.74 -27.18
CA LEU A 108 17.13 20.03 -27.44
C LEU A 108 16.19 18.87 -27.13
N ARG A 109 16.74 17.67 -26.93
CA ARG A 109 15.95 16.44 -26.75
C ARG A 109 16.37 15.69 -25.51
N LEU A 110 15.39 15.41 -24.67
CA LEU A 110 15.55 14.66 -23.44
C LEU A 110 14.59 13.46 -23.45
N LEU A 111 15.11 12.30 -23.07
CA LEU A 111 14.32 11.11 -22.77
C LEU A 111 14.41 10.82 -21.28
N THR A 112 13.27 10.65 -20.62
CA THR A 112 13.19 10.24 -19.22
C THR A 112 12.37 8.95 -19.11
N VAL A 113 12.87 8.00 -18.34
CA VAL A 113 12.17 6.75 -18.01
C VAL A 113 12.16 6.62 -16.50
N ALA A 114 11.01 6.37 -15.93
CA ALA A 114 10.88 6.11 -14.51
C ALA A 114 10.05 4.86 -14.25
N PHE A 115 10.43 4.14 -13.22
CA PHE A 115 9.72 2.99 -12.69
C PHE A 115 9.60 3.14 -11.18
N GLY A 116 8.41 2.94 -10.65
CA GLY A 116 8.15 2.99 -9.22
C GLY A 116 7.34 1.80 -8.76
N MET A 117 7.61 1.35 -7.55
CA MET A 117 6.79 0.36 -6.87
C MET A 117 6.69 0.68 -5.39
N TYR A 118 5.53 0.45 -4.81
CA TYR A 118 5.36 0.39 -3.37
C TYR A 118 4.26 -0.62 -3.03
N GLY A 119 4.36 -1.23 -1.86
CA GLY A 119 3.38 -2.21 -1.46
C GLY A 119 3.74 -2.92 -0.17
N SER A 120 2.85 -3.79 0.23
CA SER A 120 2.91 -4.48 1.51
C SER A 120 2.41 -5.92 1.38
N ASN A 121 3.04 -6.81 2.15
CA ASN A 121 2.47 -8.11 2.48
C ASN A 121 2.20 -8.14 3.98
N SER A 122 1.07 -8.73 4.38
CA SER A 122 0.69 -8.87 5.78
C SER A 122 0.15 -10.25 6.07
N LYS A 123 0.37 -10.71 7.31
CA LYS A 123 -0.25 -11.90 7.89
C LYS A 123 -0.84 -11.54 9.23
N ASN A 124 -2.10 -11.90 9.42
CA ASN A 124 -2.86 -11.61 10.61
C ASN A 124 -3.35 -12.92 11.24
N TYR A 125 -3.21 -13.00 12.53
CA TYR A 125 -3.65 -14.14 13.35
C TYR A 125 -4.52 -13.59 14.47
N GLY A 126 -5.66 -14.20 14.69
CA GLY A 126 -6.56 -13.84 15.77
C GLY A 126 -7.12 -15.08 16.41
N ASP A 127 -7.21 -15.07 17.73
CA ASP A 127 -7.87 -16.10 18.52
C ASP A 127 -8.84 -15.40 19.46
N GLY A 128 -10.03 -15.96 19.65
CA GLY A 128 -11.04 -15.41 20.53
C GLY A 128 -11.79 -16.51 21.26
N PHE A 129 -12.26 -16.20 22.46
CA PHE A 129 -13.21 -17.01 23.18
C PHE A 129 -14.38 -16.15 23.63
N THR A 130 -15.57 -16.58 23.29
CA THR A 130 -16.80 -15.85 23.57
C THR A 130 -17.71 -16.72 24.43
N THR A 131 -18.22 -16.14 25.52
CA THR A 131 -19.21 -16.78 26.40
C THR A 131 -20.39 -15.87 26.58
N MET A 132 -21.59 -16.41 26.38
CA MET A 132 -22.84 -15.79 26.71
C MET A 132 -23.39 -16.46 27.96
N TYR A 133 -23.73 -15.64 28.93
CA TYR A 133 -24.36 -16.08 30.17
C TYR A 133 -25.85 -15.67 30.19
N GLY A 134 -26.64 -16.44 30.90
CA GLY A 134 -28.05 -16.14 31.20
C GLY A 134 -28.18 -15.14 32.34
N ALA A 135 -29.11 -15.41 33.25
CA ALA A 135 -29.48 -14.51 34.36
C ALA A 135 -28.30 -14.19 35.32
N ASN A 136 -27.30 -15.06 35.39
CA ASN A 136 -26.10 -14.89 36.20
C ASN A 136 -24.88 -15.47 35.48
N HIS A 137 -23.65 -15.15 35.96
CA HIS A 137 -22.37 -15.60 35.36
C HIS A 137 -22.03 -17.08 35.59
N GLU A 138 -22.86 -17.84 36.26
CA GLU A 138 -22.70 -19.31 36.40
C GLU A 138 -23.52 -20.04 35.32
N ASP A 139 -24.48 -19.38 34.73
CA ASP A 139 -25.44 -19.94 33.77
C ASP A 139 -24.97 -19.69 32.34
N ILE A 140 -24.04 -20.51 31.81
CA ILE A 140 -23.56 -20.42 30.46
C ILE A 140 -24.64 -20.83 29.46
N ALA A 141 -25.13 -19.86 28.68
CA ALA A 141 -26.09 -20.10 27.59
C ALA A 141 -25.42 -20.73 26.37
N TYR A 142 -24.30 -20.15 25.94
CA TYR A 142 -23.43 -20.74 24.92
C TYR A 142 -22.00 -20.22 25.02
N SER A 143 -21.07 -20.95 24.47
CA SER A 143 -19.68 -20.50 24.28
C SER A 143 -19.08 -21.08 23.00
N TYR A 144 -18.08 -20.39 22.48
CA TYR A 144 -17.32 -20.87 21.32
C TYR A 144 -15.95 -20.22 21.26
N ARG A 145 -15.03 -20.90 20.60
CA ARG A 145 -13.72 -20.38 20.24
C ARG A 145 -13.70 -19.98 18.77
N THR A 146 -13.06 -18.86 18.46
CA THR A 146 -12.82 -18.39 17.10
C THR A 146 -11.34 -18.35 16.80
N GLY A 147 -10.94 -18.93 15.67
CA GLY A 147 -9.60 -18.78 15.12
C GLY A 147 -9.67 -18.05 13.78
N ASN A 148 -8.89 -16.99 13.63
CA ASN A 148 -8.78 -16.24 12.38
C ASN A 148 -7.36 -16.26 11.87
N HIS A 149 -7.20 -16.59 10.60
CA HIS A 149 -5.93 -16.46 9.89
C HIS A 149 -6.17 -15.76 8.57
N GLY A 150 -5.44 -14.68 8.33
CA GLY A 150 -5.50 -13.97 7.07
C GLY A 150 -4.11 -13.59 6.56
N ASP A 151 -3.94 -13.62 5.27
CA ASP A 151 -2.78 -13.07 4.59
C ASP A 151 -3.22 -12.28 3.36
N GLY A 152 -2.43 -11.29 3.03
CA GLY A 152 -2.72 -10.45 1.89
C GLY A 152 -1.52 -9.66 1.41
N SER A 153 -1.61 -9.24 0.17
CA SER A 153 -0.65 -8.34 -0.43
C SER A 153 -1.35 -7.29 -1.26
N TRP A 154 -0.78 -6.12 -1.30
CA TRP A 154 -1.17 -5.08 -2.23
C TRP A 154 0.08 -4.35 -2.71
N TYR A 155 0.10 -4.03 -3.99
CA TYR A 155 1.18 -3.29 -4.63
C TYR A 155 0.61 -2.22 -5.54
N SER A 156 1.35 -1.12 -5.71
CA SER A 156 1.18 -0.18 -6.80
C SER A 156 2.50 -0.15 -7.57
N ILE A 157 2.42 -0.42 -8.85
CA ILE A 157 3.56 -0.47 -9.76
C ILE A 157 3.27 0.52 -10.87
N ASN A 158 4.14 1.49 -11.04
CA ASN A 158 4.01 2.52 -12.05
C ASN A 158 5.26 2.62 -12.92
N GLY A 159 5.06 3.00 -14.16
CA GLY A 159 6.11 3.29 -15.09
C GLY A 159 5.72 4.48 -15.96
N ASN A 160 6.69 5.32 -16.30
CA ASN A 160 6.48 6.36 -17.30
C ASN A 160 7.69 6.51 -18.22
N ILE A 161 7.40 6.95 -19.43
CA ILE A 161 8.39 7.32 -20.44
C ILE A 161 7.98 8.67 -20.98
N ASP A 162 8.88 9.65 -20.87
CA ASP A 162 8.67 11.00 -21.37
C ASP A 162 9.74 11.35 -22.41
N TYR A 163 9.31 11.78 -23.58
CA TYR A 163 10.18 12.34 -24.59
C TYR A 163 9.87 13.81 -24.77
N GLN A 164 10.85 14.65 -24.48
CA GLN A 164 10.75 16.10 -24.58
C GLN A 164 11.60 16.62 -25.72
N ARG A 165 11.05 17.54 -26.50
CA ARG A 165 11.77 18.23 -27.56
C ARG A 165 11.55 19.73 -27.47
N THR A 166 12.64 20.50 -27.37
CA THR A 166 12.68 21.95 -27.33
C THR A 166 13.02 22.50 -28.72
N SER A 167 12.44 23.64 -29.10
CA SER A 167 12.70 24.28 -30.39
C SER A 167 14.08 24.96 -30.43
N ARG A 168 14.77 24.83 -31.54
CA ARG A 168 16.04 25.55 -31.80
C ARG A 168 15.87 27.07 -31.84
N LYS A 169 14.73 27.55 -32.40
CA LYS A 169 14.48 29.00 -32.58
C LYS A 169 14.00 29.67 -31.32
N ASN A 170 13.28 28.96 -30.47
CA ASN A 170 12.77 29.52 -29.23
C ASN A 170 12.78 28.41 -28.16
N LYS A 171 13.65 28.55 -27.17
CA LYS A 171 13.83 27.55 -26.09
C LYS A 171 12.62 27.45 -25.15
N GLN A 172 11.71 28.42 -25.18
CA GLN A 172 10.44 28.37 -24.44
C GLN A 172 9.38 27.53 -25.15
N ARG A 173 9.58 27.19 -26.43
CA ARG A 173 8.69 26.31 -27.17
C ARG A 173 9.13 24.87 -27.04
N MET A 174 8.22 24.05 -26.50
CA MET A 174 8.51 22.67 -26.13
C MET A 174 7.31 21.77 -26.45
N ILE A 175 7.58 20.55 -26.85
CA ILE A 175 6.61 19.46 -26.95
C ILE A 175 7.08 18.28 -26.11
N THR A 176 6.19 17.70 -25.35
CA THR A 176 6.44 16.50 -24.53
C THR A 176 5.42 15.42 -24.90
N PHE A 177 5.92 14.21 -25.13
CA PHE A 177 5.12 13.01 -25.30
C PHE A 177 5.34 12.14 -24.07
N SER A 178 4.27 11.81 -23.39
CA SER A 178 4.29 11.01 -22.16
C SER A 178 3.44 9.76 -22.31
N TYR A 179 3.98 8.64 -21.87
CA TYR A 179 3.23 7.41 -21.66
C TYR A 179 3.40 6.95 -20.22
N LYS A 180 2.29 6.71 -19.54
CA LYS A 180 2.25 6.22 -18.16
C LYS A 180 1.46 4.93 -18.09
N ILE A 181 1.95 4.01 -17.27
CA ILE A 181 1.24 2.79 -16.89
C ILE A 181 1.23 2.68 -15.36
N ASN A 182 0.08 2.33 -14.81
CA ASN A 182 -0.08 2.04 -13.40
C ASN A 182 -0.85 0.73 -13.24
N THR A 183 -0.38 -0.17 -12.38
CA THR A 183 -1.09 -1.41 -12.05
C THR A 183 -1.09 -1.63 -10.55
N GLN A 184 -2.23 -2.13 -10.03
CA GLN A 184 -2.45 -2.30 -8.60
C GLN A 184 -2.95 -3.72 -8.30
N PRO A 185 -2.06 -4.73 -8.32
CA PRO A 185 -2.41 -6.08 -7.91
C PRO A 185 -2.63 -6.16 -6.40
N GLN A 186 -3.71 -6.82 -6.01
CA GLN A 186 -4.08 -7.07 -4.63
C GLN A 186 -4.53 -8.51 -4.47
N THR A 187 -4.09 -9.16 -3.40
CA THR A 187 -4.57 -10.47 -2.96
C THR A 187 -4.99 -10.41 -1.49
N SER A 188 -6.01 -11.17 -1.14
CA SER A 188 -6.49 -11.30 0.22
C SER A 188 -7.02 -12.70 0.44
N ASN A 189 -6.47 -13.42 1.41
CA ASN A 189 -6.96 -14.72 1.85
C ASN A 189 -7.34 -14.62 3.31
N SER A 190 -8.45 -15.19 3.69
CA SER A 190 -8.96 -15.16 5.06
C SER A 190 -9.65 -16.47 5.39
N ASN A 191 -9.25 -17.06 6.50
CA ASN A 191 -9.87 -18.26 7.06
C ASN A 191 -10.39 -17.93 8.46
N THR A 192 -11.64 -18.28 8.71
CA THR A 192 -12.26 -18.20 10.04
C THR A 192 -12.73 -19.56 10.44
N GLY A 193 -12.25 -20.05 11.57
CA GLY A 193 -12.65 -21.32 12.19
C GLY A 193 -13.40 -21.10 13.49
N TYR A 194 -14.35 -21.94 13.76
CA TYR A 194 -15.09 -22.01 15.03
C TYR A 194 -14.89 -23.39 15.64
N GLU A 195 -14.51 -23.42 16.89
CA GLU A 195 -14.21 -24.62 17.67
C GLU A 195 -14.86 -24.53 19.05
N ASP A 196 -14.94 -25.66 19.75
CA ASP A 196 -15.45 -25.75 21.13
C ASP A 196 -16.83 -25.07 21.29
N ILE A 197 -17.71 -25.31 20.33
CA ILE A 197 -19.07 -24.73 20.35
C ILE A 197 -19.91 -25.52 21.34
N HIS A 198 -20.35 -24.88 22.40
CA HIS A 198 -21.25 -25.42 23.42
C HIS A 198 -22.47 -24.50 23.50
N ALA A 199 -23.67 -25.11 23.56
CA ALA A 199 -24.91 -24.40 23.76
C ALA A 199 -25.87 -25.23 24.60
N LYS A 200 -26.67 -24.57 25.43
CA LYS A 200 -27.84 -25.21 26.08
C LYS A 200 -28.85 -25.56 25.03
N GLU A 201 -29.65 -26.60 25.30
CA GLU A 201 -30.71 -27.07 24.41
C GLU A 201 -31.69 -25.97 24.03
N GLU A 202 -32.05 -25.08 24.97
CA GLU A 202 -32.94 -23.94 24.79
C GLU A 202 -32.44 -22.86 23.81
N VAL A 203 -31.12 -22.74 23.66
CA VAL A 203 -30.45 -21.74 22.81
C VAL A 203 -29.72 -22.34 21.59
N ASP A 204 -29.78 -23.65 21.43
CA ASP A 204 -29.10 -24.36 20.34
C ASP A 204 -29.55 -23.87 18.95
N ASP A 205 -30.83 -23.58 18.78
CA ASP A 205 -31.38 -23.00 17.55
C ASP A 205 -30.86 -21.60 17.27
N LEU A 206 -30.55 -20.82 18.30
CA LEU A 206 -29.92 -19.50 18.14
C LEU A 206 -28.47 -19.64 17.69
N VAL A 207 -27.71 -20.53 18.30
CA VAL A 207 -26.32 -20.82 17.91
C VAL A 207 -26.24 -21.33 16.48
N LYS A 208 -27.19 -22.17 16.07
CA LYS A 208 -27.35 -22.60 14.66
C LYS A 208 -27.66 -21.41 13.73
N ARG A 209 -28.50 -20.46 14.18
CA ARG A 209 -28.83 -19.24 13.43
C ARG A 209 -27.64 -18.25 13.33
N LEU A 210 -26.74 -18.20 14.32
CA LEU A 210 -25.53 -17.41 14.27
C LEU A 210 -24.56 -17.88 13.17
N LEU A 211 -24.86 -19.03 12.52
CA LEU A 211 -24.10 -19.57 11.41
C LEU A 211 -22.60 -19.68 11.73
N LEU A 212 -22.25 -20.20 12.93
CA LEU A 212 -20.89 -20.46 13.35
C LEU A 212 -20.26 -21.55 12.49
N LYS A 213 -19.96 -21.21 11.24
CA LYS A 213 -19.39 -22.12 10.25
C LYS A 213 -18.01 -21.65 9.86
N ASN A 214 -17.11 -22.59 9.75
CA ASN A 214 -15.80 -22.34 9.16
C ASN A 214 -15.96 -21.75 7.77
N SER A 215 -15.23 -20.71 7.49
CA SER A 215 -15.28 -20.00 6.21
C SER A 215 -13.89 -19.71 5.70
N GLN A 216 -13.76 -19.76 4.38
CA GLN A 216 -12.59 -19.33 3.66
C GLN A 216 -13.01 -18.31 2.60
N SER A 217 -12.25 -17.25 2.49
CA SER A 217 -12.45 -16.22 1.47
C SER A 217 -11.13 -15.93 0.79
N ASP A 218 -11.13 -16.05 -0.53
CA ASP A 218 -9.98 -15.75 -1.39
C ASP A 218 -10.36 -14.64 -2.35
N GLY A 219 -9.60 -13.56 -2.34
CA GLY A 219 -9.81 -12.40 -3.18
C GLY A 219 -8.56 -12.09 -4.00
N LYS A 220 -8.76 -11.79 -5.28
CA LYS A 220 -7.71 -11.29 -6.17
C LYS A 220 -8.27 -10.18 -7.04
N THR A 221 -7.63 -9.03 -7.00
CA THR A 221 -7.99 -7.87 -7.81
C THR A 221 -6.74 -7.29 -8.47
N ASN A 222 -6.90 -6.80 -9.68
CA ASN A 222 -5.86 -6.02 -10.35
C ASN A 222 -6.53 -4.90 -11.15
N THR A 223 -6.10 -3.67 -10.89
CA THR A 223 -6.49 -2.52 -11.69
C THR A 223 -5.29 -2.09 -12.52
N MET A 224 -5.52 -1.79 -13.80
CA MET A 224 -4.49 -1.29 -14.71
C MET A 224 -5.00 -0.05 -15.42
N GLU A 225 -4.21 1.00 -15.39
CA GLU A 225 -4.46 2.26 -16.06
C GLU A 225 -3.29 2.59 -16.99
N GLN A 226 -3.61 3.10 -18.19
CA GLN A 226 -2.64 3.56 -19.14
C GLN A 226 -3.03 4.95 -19.63
N THR A 227 -2.08 5.86 -19.66
CA THR A 227 -2.30 7.26 -20.06
C THR A 227 -1.29 7.65 -21.14
N PHE A 228 -1.78 8.18 -22.24
CA PHE A 228 -0.99 8.86 -23.24
C PHE A 228 -1.30 10.35 -23.18
N GLN A 229 -0.26 11.16 -23.09
CA GLN A 229 -0.39 12.60 -22.99
C GLN A 229 0.58 13.29 -23.95
N VAL A 230 0.12 14.38 -24.53
CA VAL A 230 0.95 15.26 -25.36
C VAL A 230 0.78 16.68 -24.84
N ASP A 231 1.87 17.28 -24.40
CA ASP A 231 1.88 18.65 -23.90
C ASP A 231 2.66 19.52 -24.89
N TYR A 232 2.09 20.65 -25.23
CA TYR A 232 2.74 21.64 -26.09
C TYR A 232 2.73 23.00 -25.42
N THR A 233 3.93 23.54 -25.22
CA THR A 233 4.13 24.88 -24.65
C THR A 233 4.69 25.80 -25.72
N THR A 234 4.08 26.96 -25.89
CA THR A 234 4.57 27.99 -26.83
C THR A 234 4.34 29.39 -26.26
N PRO A 235 5.32 30.30 -26.32
CA PRO A 235 5.13 31.69 -25.97
C PRO A 235 4.35 32.42 -27.09
N ILE A 236 3.47 33.30 -26.66
CA ILE A 236 2.77 34.26 -27.53
C ILE A 236 3.21 35.65 -27.13
N GLY A 237 4.02 36.30 -28.00
CA GLY A 237 4.67 37.56 -27.65
C GLY A 237 5.72 37.42 -26.55
N GLU A 238 5.95 38.47 -25.81
CA GLU A 238 6.96 38.51 -24.73
C GLU A 238 6.40 38.20 -23.34
N LEU A 239 5.08 38.26 -23.16
CA LEU A 239 4.42 38.23 -21.85
C LEU A 239 3.50 37.04 -21.61
N HIS A 240 3.17 36.25 -22.63
CA HIS A 240 2.18 35.19 -22.54
C HIS A 240 2.77 33.83 -22.96
N THR A 241 2.41 32.78 -22.24
CA THR A 241 2.69 31.41 -22.61
C THR A 241 1.39 30.63 -22.72
N VAL A 242 1.20 29.86 -23.79
CA VAL A 242 0.08 28.94 -23.96
C VAL A 242 0.58 27.52 -23.74
N GLU A 243 -0.13 26.81 -22.91
CA GLU A 243 0.04 25.39 -22.64
C GLU A 243 -1.24 24.67 -23.09
N ALA A 244 -1.08 23.60 -23.85
CA ALA A 244 -2.15 22.75 -24.36
C ALA A 244 -1.82 21.27 -24.21
#